data_23e74b0768240f53e64ec4ca16c04b1c
#
_entry.id   23e74b0768240f53e64ec4ca16c04b1c
#
_cell.length_a   1.000
_cell.length_b   1.000
_cell.length_c   1.000
_cell.angle_alpha   90.00
_cell.angle_beta   90.00
_cell.angle_gamma   90.00
#
_symmetry.space_group_name_H-M   'P 1'
#
loop_
_entity.id
_entity.type
_entity.pdbx_description
1 polymer ?
#
loop_
_entity_poly.entity_id
_entity_poly.type
_entity_poly.pdbx_seq_one_letter_code
_entity_poly.pdbx_strand_id
1 'polypeptide(L)'
;RVSNTIAFKADKENKKYKLFADGELIATLDKEAFKFISDITGVDNIMLGGTLRQGQVAYPFEGTINSVGVYQDVISDDELVQLTGQTTYADNIFYAGDATKSNYFRIPSLLTLDSGTVIAAADARYGGTHDSKSKINTAFAKSTDGGNTWGEPTLPMKFDDYVAKNIDWPRDSVGKNVQIQGSASYIDPVLLEDKSTHRVFLFADLMPAGIGSSNASVGSGFKEINGKKYLKLHWKDDSSSDYNYSIRENGIIYDDTTNASTEYSVDGEYNLYKNGEALTCKQYDYNFEGTSLLETPTDTDVNMNVFYKDSMFKVFPTNYLAMKYSDDEGDNWSDLNIVSTFKPEESKFLVLGPGIGKQITTGENAGRLIVPLYSKSSAELGFMYSDDHGNSWNYVEADHNTGGATAEAQIVEMPDGSLKTYLRTGSGYIAEVTSIDGGETWSDRVPLTEIATTSYGTQLSVINYSQPIDGKPAIILSAPNATNGRKNGKIWIGLINETGQSGVNKYSVEWKYCYSVDTPQMGYSYSCLTELPDGKVGLLYEKYDSWSRNELHLKNILKYEKFTIDELKVQP
;
A
#
# COMPACT_ATOMS: atom_id res chain seq x y z
N ARG A 1 13.59 5.30 9.33
CA ARG A 1 14.26 6.45 10.00
C ARG A 1 13.33 6.97 11.08
N VAL A 2 13.77 6.96 12.32
CA VAL A 2 13.06 7.67 13.40
C VAL A 2 13.32 9.16 13.17
N SER A 3 12.27 9.95 13.07
CA SER A 3 12.39 11.41 13.05
C SER A 3 12.36 11.88 14.51
N ASN A 4 13.42 12.51 14.98
CA ASN A 4 13.45 13.10 16.30
C ASN A 4 13.33 14.62 16.19
N THR A 5 12.51 15.23 17.04
CA THR A 5 12.45 16.67 17.18
C THR A 5 13.25 17.09 18.40
N ILE A 6 14.29 17.87 18.19
CA ILE A 6 15.18 18.32 19.26
C ILE A 6 15.07 19.83 19.40
N ALA A 7 14.86 20.31 20.62
CA ALA A 7 14.91 21.73 20.94
C ALA A 7 15.97 22.01 22.01
N PHE A 8 16.73 23.06 21.77
CA PHE A 8 17.69 23.59 22.75
C PHE A 8 17.22 24.97 23.22
N LYS A 9 17.02 25.12 24.52
CA LYS A 9 16.62 26.38 25.16
C LYS A 9 17.77 26.94 25.99
N ALA A 10 18.13 28.19 25.74
CA ALA A 10 19.04 28.95 26.55
C ALA A 10 18.23 29.97 27.39
N ASP A 11 18.03 29.69 28.66
CA ASP A 11 17.29 30.53 29.60
C ASP A 11 18.27 31.45 30.33
N LYS A 12 18.34 32.71 29.88
CA LYS A 12 19.28 33.71 30.39
C LYS A 12 18.92 34.15 31.81
N GLU A 13 17.63 34.23 32.11
CA GLU A 13 17.17 34.70 33.43
C GLU A 13 17.52 33.70 34.52
N ASN A 14 17.31 32.41 34.24
CA ASN A 14 17.57 31.33 35.18
C ASN A 14 18.98 30.73 35.06
N LYS A 15 19.80 31.19 34.09
CA LYS A 15 21.16 30.69 33.76
C LYS A 15 21.19 29.20 33.51
N LYS A 16 20.20 28.70 32.75
CA LYS A 16 20.03 27.29 32.45
C LYS A 16 20.04 27.04 30.95
N TYR A 17 20.63 25.93 30.56
CA TYR A 17 20.42 25.33 29.26
C TYR A 17 19.49 24.12 29.43
N LYS A 18 18.52 23.98 28.56
CA LYS A 18 17.60 22.84 28.55
C LYS A 18 17.61 22.19 27.18
N LEU A 19 17.58 20.87 27.17
CA LEU A 19 17.46 20.05 25.98
C LEU A 19 16.16 19.28 26.06
N PHE A 20 15.35 19.42 25.01
CA PHE A 20 14.12 18.67 24.83
C PHE A 20 14.28 17.76 23.62
N ALA A 21 13.71 16.58 23.67
CA ALA A 21 13.59 15.68 22.54
C ALA A 21 12.25 14.94 22.61
N ASP A 22 11.55 14.87 21.50
CA ASP A 22 10.33 14.08 21.30
C ASP A 22 9.28 14.25 22.42
N GLY A 23 9.04 15.49 22.85
CA GLY A 23 8.06 15.83 23.88
C GLY A 23 8.56 15.71 25.32
N GLU A 24 9.82 15.40 25.54
CA GLU A 24 10.39 15.24 26.87
C GLU A 24 11.56 16.20 27.16
N LEU A 25 11.64 16.69 28.37
CA LEU A 25 12.81 17.41 28.88
C LEU A 25 13.93 16.41 29.23
N ILE A 26 14.90 16.27 28.32
CA ILE A 26 15.98 15.27 28.45
C ILE A 26 17.06 15.69 29.43
N ALA A 27 17.42 16.98 29.45
CA ALA A 27 18.48 17.48 30.30
C ALA A 27 18.30 18.95 30.69
N THR A 28 18.74 19.27 31.88
CA THR A 28 18.93 20.66 32.36
C THR A 28 20.34 20.83 32.86
N LEU A 29 21.01 21.86 32.39
CA LEU A 29 22.36 22.23 32.83
C LEU A 29 22.36 23.62 33.47
N ASP A 30 22.65 23.67 34.74
CA ASP A 30 22.88 24.89 35.48
C ASP A 30 24.33 25.38 35.28
N LYS A 31 24.51 26.64 34.94
CA LYS A 31 25.84 27.21 34.72
C LYS A 31 25.98 28.56 35.39
N GLU A 32 26.86 28.67 36.39
CA GLU A 32 27.21 29.94 36.98
C GLU A 32 27.81 30.93 35.97
N ALA A 33 28.63 30.43 35.03
CA ALA A 33 29.19 31.18 33.91
C ALA A 33 28.35 31.01 32.65
N PHE A 34 27.06 31.33 32.73
CA PHE A 34 26.16 31.29 31.59
C PHE A 34 26.55 32.35 30.54
N LYS A 35 26.67 31.92 29.28
CA LYS A 35 26.86 32.82 28.12
C LYS A 35 25.74 32.59 27.12
N PHE A 36 25.04 33.66 26.78
CA PHE A 36 24.10 33.61 25.64
C PHE A 36 24.85 33.79 24.31
N ILE A 37 24.27 33.42 23.22
CA ILE A 37 24.89 33.54 21.87
C ILE A 37 25.33 35.00 21.62
N SER A 38 24.50 35.97 22.04
CA SER A 38 24.81 37.39 21.92
C SER A 38 26.01 37.87 22.80
N ASP A 39 26.40 37.06 23.80
CA ASP A 39 27.52 37.39 24.68
C ASP A 39 28.85 36.82 24.18
N ILE A 40 28.84 36.12 23.04
CA ILE A 40 30.01 35.52 22.41
C ILE A 40 30.44 36.40 21.25
N THR A 41 31.60 37.01 21.34
CA THR A 41 32.15 37.84 20.24
C THR A 41 32.65 37.00 19.10
N GLY A 42 32.38 37.43 17.86
CA GLY A 42 32.84 36.75 16.63
C GLY A 42 31.97 35.57 16.18
N VAL A 43 30.74 35.44 16.71
CA VAL A 43 29.75 34.51 16.16
C VAL A 43 28.99 35.24 15.04
N ASP A 44 29.37 34.99 13.84
CA ASP A 44 28.81 35.61 12.62
C ASP A 44 28.19 34.59 11.64
N ASN A 45 28.28 33.29 11.95
CA ASN A 45 27.77 32.22 11.13
C ASN A 45 27.04 31.15 11.96
N ILE A 46 25.94 30.66 11.43
CA ILE A 46 25.22 29.47 11.93
C ILE A 46 25.40 28.37 10.90
N MET A 47 25.87 27.20 11.33
CA MET A 47 25.97 26.01 10.48
C MET A 47 24.98 24.96 10.97
N LEU A 48 24.23 24.38 10.05
CA LEU A 48 23.33 23.26 10.30
C LEU A 48 23.98 21.96 9.78
N GLY A 49 23.87 20.90 10.57
CA GLY A 49 24.38 19.60 10.17
C GLY A 49 25.90 19.41 10.29
N GLY A 50 26.59 20.28 11.00
CA GLY A 50 28.02 20.15 11.24
C GLY A 50 28.60 21.31 12.05
N THR A 51 29.91 21.29 12.29
CA THR A 51 30.65 22.41 12.89
C THR A 51 31.78 22.85 11.97
N LEU A 52 32.01 24.16 11.89
CA LEU A 52 33.17 24.69 11.21
C LEU A 52 34.33 24.81 12.22
N ARG A 53 35.36 23.99 12.04
CA ARG A 53 36.53 23.98 12.92
C ARG A 53 37.78 24.25 12.09
N GLN A 54 38.48 25.36 12.38
CA GLN A 54 39.68 25.77 11.63
C GLN A 54 39.48 25.82 10.11
N GLY A 55 38.28 26.27 9.67
CA GLY A 55 37.98 26.39 8.26
C GLY A 55 37.59 25.08 7.56
N GLN A 56 37.47 23.97 8.31
CA GLN A 56 37.03 22.68 7.80
C GLN A 56 35.72 22.25 8.48
N VAL A 57 34.83 21.60 7.71
CA VAL A 57 33.63 20.98 8.27
C VAL A 57 34.06 19.78 9.10
N ALA A 58 33.70 19.81 10.39
CA ALA A 58 33.96 18.73 11.33
C ALA A 58 32.63 18.24 11.90
N TYR A 59 32.60 16.96 12.29
CA TYR A 59 31.43 16.32 12.87
C TYR A 59 30.15 16.51 12.02
N PRO A 60 30.17 16.11 10.74
CA PRO A 60 29.00 16.20 9.90
C PRO A 60 27.87 15.34 10.48
N PHE A 61 26.64 15.87 10.43
CA PHE A 61 25.44 15.11 10.76
C PHE A 61 25.08 14.21 9.58
N GLU A 62 25.04 12.94 9.80
CA GLU A 62 24.62 11.96 8.80
C GLU A 62 23.10 11.72 8.92
N GLY A 63 22.32 12.49 8.18
CA GLY A 63 20.86 12.42 8.24
C GLY A 63 20.18 13.51 7.44
N THR A 64 18.87 13.57 7.50
CA THR A 64 18.05 14.62 6.89
C THR A 64 17.58 15.56 7.97
N ILE A 65 17.73 16.87 7.77
CA ILE A 65 17.13 17.92 8.60
C ILE A 65 15.88 18.41 7.86
N ASN A 66 14.70 18.07 8.39
CA ASN A 66 13.42 18.37 7.72
C ASN A 66 13.02 19.85 7.94
N SER A 67 13.25 20.37 9.14
CA SER A 67 12.93 21.75 9.46
C SER A 67 13.85 22.29 10.56
N VAL A 68 14.00 23.60 10.61
CA VAL A 68 14.72 24.32 11.69
C VAL A 68 13.94 25.57 12.04
N GLY A 69 13.65 25.75 13.33
CA GLY A 69 13.06 26.96 13.88
C GLY A 69 14.04 27.67 14.81
N VAL A 70 14.16 28.98 14.71
CA VAL A 70 14.90 29.83 15.64
C VAL A 70 13.95 30.87 16.20
N TYR A 71 13.83 30.90 17.52
CA TYR A 71 12.90 31.77 18.23
C TYR A 71 13.69 32.81 19.04
N GLN A 72 13.29 34.06 18.93
CA GLN A 72 13.90 35.16 19.68
C GLN A 72 13.28 35.35 21.07
N ASP A 73 11.98 35.00 21.19
CA ASP A 73 11.27 35.09 22.46
C ASP A 73 11.42 33.82 23.29
N VAL A 74 11.23 33.92 24.57
CA VAL A 74 11.32 32.80 25.50
C VAL A 74 10.08 31.92 25.34
N ILE A 75 10.24 30.80 24.67
CA ILE A 75 9.22 29.75 24.62
C ILE A 75 9.18 29.04 25.97
N SER A 76 7.98 28.80 26.51
CA SER A 76 7.81 28.05 27.76
C SER A 76 8.29 26.60 27.64
N ASP A 77 8.56 25.92 28.73
CA ASP A 77 8.94 24.52 28.72
C ASP A 77 7.79 23.65 28.21
N ASP A 78 6.54 23.97 28.62
CA ASP A 78 5.35 23.24 28.16
C ASP A 78 5.12 23.40 26.65
N GLU A 79 5.36 24.58 26.10
CA GLU A 79 5.32 24.83 24.69
C GLU A 79 6.41 24.07 23.92
N LEU A 80 7.63 23.98 24.49
CA LEU A 80 8.71 23.19 23.91
C LEU A 80 8.43 21.68 23.97
N VAL A 81 7.82 21.21 25.07
CA VAL A 81 7.33 19.83 25.17
C VAL A 81 6.27 19.57 24.09
N GLN A 82 5.33 20.47 23.87
CA GLN A 82 4.35 20.35 22.78
C GLN A 82 4.99 20.42 21.41
N LEU A 83 5.88 21.37 21.15
CA LEU A 83 6.56 21.53 19.86
C LEU A 83 7.47 20.35 19.52
N THR A 84 8.16 19.78 20.51
CA THR A 84 9.04 18.62 20.30
C THR A 84 8.28 17.31 20.39
N GLY A 85 7.18 17.24 21.13
CA GLY A 85 6.26 16.10 21.18
C GLY A 85 5.32 16.02 20.00
N GLN A 86 5.14 17.12 19.28
CA GLN A 86 4.61 17.08 17.93
C GLN A 86 5.70 16.56 16.99
N THR A 87 6.17 15.35 17.23
CA THR A 87 6.84 14.60 16.19
C THR A 87 5.91 14.62 15.00
N THR A 88 6.31 15.33 13.97
CA THR A 88 5.57 15.40 12.72
C THR A 88 5.64 14.05 12.02
N TYR A 89 5.02 13.04 12.60
CA TYR A 89 4.56 11.85 11.89
C TYR A 89 3.41 12.20 10.94
N ALA A 90 2.97 13.48 10.95
CA ALA A 90 1.88 13.98 10.12
C ALA A 90 2.07 13.75 8.63
N ASP A 91 3.32 13.61 8.16
CA ASP A 91 3.62 13.42 6.74
C ASP A 91 3.97 11.98 6.35
N ASN A 92 4.10 11.04 7.30
CA ASN A 92 4.44 9.65 7.03
C ASN A 92 3.54 8.72 7.84
N ILE A 93 2.51 8.18 7.19
CA ILE A 93 1.58 7.21 7.78
C ILE A 93 2.34 5.91 8.13
N PHE A 94 3.23 5.50 7.23
CA PHE A 94 4.09 4.32 7.38
C PHE A 94 5.55 4.75 7.31
N TYR A 95 6.35 4.36 8.28
CA TYR A 95 7.74 4.80 8.39
C TYR A 95 8.66 3.71 8.95
N ALA A 96 9.93 3.79 8.59
CA ALA A 96 10.93 2.85 9.10
C ALA A 96 11.06 2.97 10.62
N GLY A 97 10.84 1.86 11.33
CA GLY A 97 10.88 1.80 12.79
C GLY A 97 9.51 1.83 13.47
N ASP A 98 8.42 1.90 12.71
CA ASP A 98 7.06 1.76 13.24
C ASP A 98 6.78 0.35 13.79
N ALA A 99 5.57 0.15 14.33
CA ALA A 99 5.16 -1.11 14.95
C ALA A 99 5.21 -2.33 14.02
N THR A 100 5.18 -2.13 12.69
CA THR A 100 5.30 -3.22 11.70
C THR A 100 6.69 -3.82 11.63
N LYS A 101 7.71 -3.10 12.12
CA LYS A 101 9.13 -3.44 12.00
C LYS A 101 9.60 -3.59 10.55
N SER A 102 8.93 -2.93 9.60
CA SER A 102 9.41 -2.78 8.23
C SER A 102 10.17 -1.47 8.06
N ASN A 103 11.19 -1.49 7.20
CA ASN A 103 11.89 -0.28 6.77
C ASN A 103 11.47 0.16 5.37
N TYR A 104 10.61 -0.61 4.71
CA TYR A 104 10.26 -0.40 3.31
C TYR A 104 8.76 -0.54 3.13
N PHE A 105 8.15 0.52 2.63
CA PHE A 105 6.72 0.52 2.32
C PHE A 105 6.50 0.87 0.86
N ARG A 106 5.57 0.13 0.22
CA ARG A 106 5.15 0.38 -1.15
C ARG A 106 3.66 0.18 -1.30
N ILE A 107 3.15 0.47 -2.49
CA ILE A 107 1.79 0.18 -2.94
C ILE A 107 0.75 0.83 -2.02
N PRO A 108 0.57 2.14 -2.11
CA PRO A 108 -0.35 2.87 -1.24
C PRO A 108 -1.82 2.59 -1.59
N SER A 109 -2.63 2.42 -0.56
CA SER A 109 -4.08 2.50 -0.59
C SER A 109 -4.54 3.52 0.44
N LEU A 110 -5.48 4.40 0.09
CA LEU A 110 -5.94 5.50 0.94
C LEU A 110 -7.44 5.73 0.67
N LEU A 111 -8.26 5.68 1.71
CA LEU A 111 -9.70 5.79 1.59
C LEU A 111 -10.29 6.59 2.75
N THR A 112 -11.17 7.54 2.43
CA THR A 112 -12.02 8.21 3.42
C THR A 112 -13.36 7.49 3.49
N LEU A 113 -13.71 7.04 4.68
CA LEU A 113 -14.98 6.37 4.96
C LEU A 113 -16.12 7.38 5.04
N ASP A 114 -17.35 6.91 4.90
CA ASP A 114 -18.56 7.73 5.02
C ASP A 114 -18.69 8.40 6.40
N SER A 115 -18.11 7.81 7.43
CA SER A 115 -17.99 8.39 8.79
C SER A 115 -17.07 9.61 8.88
N GLY A 116 -16.18 9.79 7.89
CA GLY A 116 -15.10 10.79 7.92
C GLY A 116 -13.77 10.25 8.47
N THR A 117 -13.71 9.01 8.95
CA THR A 117 -12.45 8.34 9.27
C THR A 117 -11.65 8.13 7.98
N VAL A 118 -10.34 8.39 8.02
CA VAL A 118 -9.44 8.13 6.89
C VAL A 118 -8.60 6.91 7.20
N ILE A 119 -8.59 5.94 6.29
CA ILE A 119 -7.83 4.70 6.44
C ILE A 119 -6.79 4.56 5.34
N ALA A 120 -5.67 3.96 5.67
CA ALA A 120 -4.58 3.71 4.75
C ALA A 120 -4.07 2.28 4.88
N ALA A 121 -3.67 1.69 3.75
CA ALA A 121 -2.96 0.42 3.72
C ALA A 121 -1.76 0.49 2.79
N ALA A 122 -0.77 -0.36 3.04
CA ALA A 122 0.44 -0.47 2.22
C ALA A 122 1.10 -1.83 2.41
N ASP A 123 1.94 -2.21 1.47
CA ASP A 123 2.87 -3.32 1.66
C ASP A 123 3.94 -2.94 2.69
N ALA A 124 4.04 -3.69 3.77
CA ALA A 124 5.18 -3.68 4.67
C ALA A 124 6.19 -4.73 4.17
N ARG A 125 7.28 -4.27 3.56
CA ARG A 125 8.26 -5.12 2.88
C ARG A 125 9.52 -5.30 3.72
N TYR A 126 10.05 -6.50 3.74
CA TYR A 126 11.21 -6.86 4.55
C TYR A 126 12.39 -7.28 3.65
N GLY A 127 13.59 -6.84 4.02
CA GLY A 127 14.77 -7.08 3.21
C GLY A 127 15.01 -6.07 2.09
N GLY A 128 13.98 -5.41 1.59
CA GLY A 128 14.03 -4.43 0.49
C GLY A 128 12.66 -4.15 -0.05
N THR A 129 12.58 -3.51 -1.20
CA THR A 129 11.31 -3.12 -1.87
C THR A 129 10.88 -4.08 -2.98
N HIS A 130 11.44 -5.29 -3.02
CA HIS A 130 11.07 -6.31 -4.01
C HIS A 130 9.62 -6.75 -3.86
N ASP A 131 8.99 -7.05 -4.99
CA ASP A 131 7.73 -7.75 -5.06
C ASP A 131 7.86 -9.21 -4.59
N SER A 132 6.74 -9.96 -4.53
CA SER A 132 6.80 -11.41 -4.34
C SER A 132 7.73 -12.03 -5.43
N LYS A 133 8.61 -12.84 -5.06
CA LYS A 133 8.80 -13.70 -3.88
C LYS A 133 9.63 -12.98 -2.78
N SER A 134 9.00 -12.32 -1.87
CA SER A 134 9.70 -11.75 -0.73
C SER A 134 8.79 -11.81 0.49
N LYS A 135 9.30 -11.54 1.68
CA LYS A 135 8.45 -11.35 2.85
C LYS A 135 7.77 -10.00 2.75
N ILE A 136 6.44 -10.02 2.64
CA ILE A 136 5.59 -8.84 2.57
C ILE A 136 4.35 -9.11 3.42
N ASN A 137 4.00 -8.17 4.28
CA ASN A 137 2.75 -8.15 5.02
C ASN A 137 1.95 -6.91 4.63
N THR A 138 0.65 -6.86 4.91
CA THR A 138 -0.15 -5.67 4.68
C THR A 138 -0.20 -4.84 5.96
N ALA A 139 0.33 -3.62 5.89
CA ALA A 139 0.20 -2.62 6.94
C ALA A 139 -1.11 -1.84 6.79
N PHE A 140 -1.68 -1.43 7.91
CA PHE A 140 -2.90 -0.65 8.00
C PHE A 140 -2.78 0.41 9.09
N ALA A 141 -3.27 1.62 8.82
CA ALA A 141 -3.36 2.70 9.79
C ALA A 141 -4.66 3.49 9.59
N LYS A 142 -5.16 4.15 10.65
CA LYS A 142 -6.33 5.01 10.56
C LYS A 142 -6.12 6.36 11.22
N SER A 143 -6.85 7.35 10.73
CA SER A 143 -6.98 8.69 11.27
C SER A 143 -8.45 9.00 11.55
N THR A 144 -8.77 9.40 12.77
CA THR A 144 -10.12 9.78 13.19
C THR A 144 -10.35 11.29 13.19
N ASP A 145 -9.36 12.06 12.72
CA ASP A 145 -9.40 13.53 12.67
C ASP A 145 -9.25 14.10 11.25
N GLY A 146 -9.73 13.35 10.25
CA GLY A 146 -9.72 13.75 8.85
C GLY A 146 -8.32 13.78 8.23
N GLY A 147 -7.44 12.86 8.61
CA GLY A 147 -6.09 12.73 8.06
C GLY A 147 -5.09 13.74 8.62
N ASN A 148 -5.34 14.31 9.80
CA ASN A 148 -4.39 15.23 10.45
C ASN A 148 -3.38 14.49 11.30
N THR A 149 -3.83 13.48 12.05
CA THR A 149 -2.97 12.58 12.81
C THR A 149 -3.32 11.12 12.52
N TRP A 150 -2.37 10.23 12.68
CA TRP A 150 -2.50 8.81 12.36
C TRP A 150 -2.15 7.95 13.56
N GLY A 151 -2.91 6.87 13.76
CA GLY A 151 -2.60 5.84 14.73
C GLY A 151 -1.37 5.02 14.33
N GLU A 152 -0.80 4.28 15.30
CA GLU A 152 0.28 3.33 15.02
C GLU A 152 -0.17 2.28 13.99
N PRO A 153 0.65 1.98 12.97
CA PRO A 153 0.33 0.96 11.99
C PRO A 153 0.21 -0.44 12.61
N THR A 154 -0.76 -1.20 12.12
CA THR A 154 -0.98 -2.61 12.45
C THR A 154 -0.75 -3.51 11.23
N LEU A 155 -0.75 -4.82 11.43
CA LEU A 155 -0.59 -5.82 10.36
C LEU A 155 -1.82 -6.76 10.34
N PRO A 156 -2.95 -6.35 9.79
CA PRO A 156 -4.16 -7.20 9.73
C PRO A 156 -3.99 -8.45 8.86
N MET A 157 -3.10 -8.39 7.87
CA MET A 157 -2.71 -9.54 7.05
C MET A 157 -1.20 -9.74 7.15
N LYS A 158 -0.80 -10.81 7.83
CA LYS A 158 0.62 -11.12 8.07
C LYS A 158 0.87 -12.62 8.06
N PHE A 159 2.09 -12.99 7.72
CA PHE A 159 2.64 -14.31 7.95
C PHE A 159 3.78 -14.24 8.97
N ASP A 160 3.86 -15.23 9.84
CA ASP A 160 4.83 -15.30 10.93
C ASP A 160 5.94 -16.35 10.66
N ASP A 161 6.04 -16.87 9.44
CA ASP A 161 7.05 -17.84 9.00
C ASP A 161 8.49 -17.32 9.10
N TYR A 162 8.67 -16.02 9.00
CA TYR A 162 9.94 -15.31 9.23
C TYR A 162 9.76 -14.20 10.26
N VAL A 163 10.81 -13.91 11.02
CA VAL A 163 10.80 -12.77 11.94
C VAL A 163 10.56 -11.47 11.18
N ALA A 164 9.77 -10.58 11.77
CA ALA A 164 9.69 -9.19 11.33
C ALA A 164 10.70 -8.38 12.12
N LYS A 165 11.68 -7.79 11.44
CA LYS A 165 12.71 -6.96 12.10
C LYS A 165 13.18 -5.83 11.23
N ASN A 166 13.49 -4.72 11.86
CA ASN A 166 14.18 -3.62 11.21
C ASN A 166 15.59 -4.04 10.79
N ILE A 167 15.99 -3.56 9.63
CA ILE A 167 17.35 -3.78 9.12
C ILE A 167 17.99 -2.40 9.03
N ASP A 168 19.20 -2.28 9.60
CA ASP A 168 19.93 -1.02 9.58
C ASP A 168 20.10 -0.49 8.15
N TRP A 169 19.90 0.81 8.01
CA TRP A 169 19.97 1.51 6.75
C TRP A 169 20.96 2.69 6.82
N PRO A 170 21.75 2.95 5.78
CA PRO A 170 22.00 2.10 4.61
C PRO A 170 22.77 0.83 5.01
N ARG A 171 22.50 -0.28 4.33
CA ARG A 171 23.26 -1.52 4.51
C ARG A 171 24.52 -1.48 3.64
N ASP A 172 25.59 -0.98 4.20
CA ASP A 172 26.87 -0.82 3.47
C ASP A 172 27.39 -2.14 2.88
N SER A 173 27.14 -3.25 3.59
CA SER A 173 27.57 -4.58 3.15
C SER A 173 26.74 -5.16 2.01
N VAL A 174 25.49 -4.72 1.81
CA VAL A 174 24.59 -5.35 0.85
C VAL A 174 24.40 -4.50 -0.40
N GLY A 175 24.51 -3.16 -0.35
CA GLY A 175 24.40 -2.23 -1.50
C GLY A 175 23.23 -2.45 -2.47
N LYS A 176 22.43 -3.52 -2.27
CA LYS A 176 21.32 -3.98 -3.09
C LYS A 176 20.21 -4.57 -2.22
N ASN A 177 19.01 -4.56 -2.75
CA ASN A 177 17.89 -5.32 -2.24
C ASN A 177 18.18 -6.82 -2.21
N VAL A 178 17.80 -7.47 -1.13
CA VAL A 178 17.85 -8.92 -1.00
C VAL A 178 16.45 -9.43 -0.69
N GLN A 179 16.03 -10.44 -1.44
CA GLN A 179 14.69 -11.04 -1.31
C GLN A 179 14.73 -12.17 -0.27
N ILE A 180 13.72 -12.19 0.60
CA ILE A 180 13.46 -13.29 1.53
C ILE A 180 12.50 -14.26 0.83
N GLN A 181 13.03 -15.04 -0.10
CA GLN A 181 12.24 -15.82 -1.06
C GLN A 181 11.49 -17.03 -0.48
N GLY A 182 11.79 -17.42 0.75
CA GLY A 182 11.11 -18.56 1.38
C GLY A 182 9.82 -18.23 2.10
N SER A 183 9.49 -16.94 2.24
CA SER A 183 8.29 -16.50 2.96
C SER A 183 7.04 -16.55 2.08
N ALA A 184 5.89 -16.85 2.70
CA ALA A 184 4.61 -16.48 2.16
C ALA A 184 4.42 -14.96 2.24
N SER A 185 3.54 -14.38 1.41
CA SER A 185 3.39 -12.92 1.35
C SER A 185 1.98 -12.47 0.99
N TYR A 186 1.64 -11.25 1.45
CA TYR A 186 0.51 -10.46 0.99
C TYR A 186 1.05 -9.24 0.25
N ILE A 187 0.54 -8.93 -0.94
CA ILE A 187 1.00 -7.82 -1.79
C ILE A 187 -0.19 -7.13 -2.45
N ASP A 188 -0.01 -5.87 -2.84
CA ASP A 188 -0.97 -5.07 -3.60
C ASP A 188 -2.32 -4.84 -2.86
N PRO A 189 -2.33 -4.11 -1.72
CA PRO A 189 -3.53 -3.89 -0.94
C PRO A 189 -4.57 -3.04 -1.68
N VAL A 190 -5.85 -3.37 -1.48
CA VAL A 190 -7.01 -2.60 -1.92
C VAL A 190 -7.96 -2.38 -0.76
N LEU A 191 -8.34 -1.14 -0.52
CA LEU A 191 -9.39 -0.76 0.44
C LEU A 191 -10.70 -0.49 -0.29
N LEU A 192 -11.82 -0.89 0.31
CA LEU A 192 -13.15 -0.64 -0.20
C LEU A 192 -14.13 -0.51 0.98
N GLU A 193 -15.06 0.43 0.93
CA GLU A 193 -16.18 0.54 1.85
C GLU A 193 -17.48 0.16 1.15
N ASP A 194 -18.27 -0.70 1.78
CA ASP A 194 -19.69 -0.78 1.52
C ASP A 194 -20.42 0.25 2.39
N LYS A 195 -20.77 1.37 1.83
CA LYS A 195 -21.46 2.47 2.52
C LYS A 195 -22.84 2.09 3.06
N SER A 196 -23.47 1.04 2.48
CA SER A 196 -24.79 0.57 2.91
C SER A 196 -24.74 -0.13 4.26
N THR A 197 -23.64 -0.80 4.54
CA THR A 197 -23.42 -1.58 5.78
C THR A 197 -22.34 -0.97 6.68
N HIS A 198 -21.61 0.05 6.20
CA HIS A 198 -20.41 0.62 6.80
C HIS A 198 -19.27 -0.38 7.00
N ARG A 199 -19.29 -1.48 6.22
CA ARG A 199 -18.27 -2.52 6.24
C ARG A 199 -17.07 -2.08 5.40
N VAL A 200 -15.89 -2.18 5.99
CA VAL A 200 -14.62 -1.94 5.31
C VAL A 200 -14.02 -3.27 4.88
N PHE A 201 -13.63 -3.38 3.62
CA PHE A 201 -12.90 -4.52 3.09
C PHE A 201 -11.44 -4.15 2.87
N LEU A 202 -10.55 -5.06 3.24
CA LEU A 202 -9.13 -5.05 2.91
C LEU A 202 -8.83 -6.29 2.09
N PHE A 203 -8.38 -6.09 0.85
CA PHE A 203 -7.93 -7.16 -0.03
C PHE A 203 -6.41 -7.10 -0.18
N ALA A 204 -5.79 -8.24 -0.45
CA ALA A 204 -4.42 -8.35 -0.90
C ALA A 204 -4.23 -9.61 -1.75
N ASP A 205 -3.26 -9.57 -2.65
CA ASP A 205 -2.80 -10.78 -3.33
C ASP A 205 -2.02 -11.65 -2.35
N LEU A 206 -2.45 -12.89 -2.17
CA LEU A 206 -1.79 -13.87 -1.31
C LEU A 206 -0.92 -14.80 -2.16
N MET A 207 0.36 -14.83 -1.84
CA MET A 207 1.35 -15.68 -2.49
C MET A 207 1.87 -16.74 -1.51
N PRO A 208 1.71 -18.03 -1.81
CA PRO A 208 2.38 -19.08 -1.04
C PRO A 208 3.91 -18.90 -1.05
N ALA A 209 4.57 -19.47 -0.06
CA ALA A 209 6.01 -19.40 0.10
C ALA A 209 6.78 -19.71 -1.20
N GLY A 210 7.63 -18.80 -1.61
CA GLY A 210 8.44 -18.92 -2.81
C GLY A 210 7.72 -18.72 -4.14
N ILE A 211 6.43 -18.34 -4.11
CA ILE A 211 5.64 -18.09 -5.31
C ILE A 211 5.57 -16.60 -5.60
N GLY A 212 5.66 -16.25 -6.87
CA GLY A 212 5.48 -14.92 -7.43
C GLY A 212 5.14 -15.01 -8.90
N SER A 213 4.95 -13.88 -9.55
CA SER A 213 4.49 -13.81 -10.94
C SER A 213 5.32 -14.62 -11.95
N SER A 214 6.62 -14.79 -11.67
CA SER A 214 7.53 -15.51 -12.60
C SER A 214 7.36 -17.02 -12.59
N ASN A 215 6.96 -17.61 -11.45
CA ASN A 215 6.94 -19.06 -11.24
C ASN A 215 5.60 -19.61 -10.72
N ALA A 216 4.56 -18.80 -10.64
CA ALA A 216 3.21 -19.30 -10.39
C ALA A 216 2.81 -20.34 -11.46
N SER A 217 2.11 -21.38 -11.04
CA SER A 217 1.56 -22.40 -11.93
C SER A 217 0.23 -21.95 -12.54
N VAL A 218 -0.07 -22.44 -13.73
CA VAL A 218 -1.40 -22.30 -14.36
C VAL A 218 -2.42 -23.09 -13.57
N GLY A 219 -3.53 -22.48 -13.21
CA GLY A 219 -4.62 -23.10 -12.47
C GLY A 219 -5.20 -22.18 -11.39
N SER A 220 -6.45 -22.45 -11.02
CA SER A 220 -7.17 -21.65 -10.01
C SER A 220 -6.67 -21.88 -8.59
N GLY A 221 -6.13 -23.05 -8.28
CA GLY A 221 -5.80 -23.48 -6.92
C GLY A 221 -6.97 -24.16 -6.19
N PHE A 222 -8.11 -24.31 -6.86
CA PHE A 222 -9.30 -24.92 -6.31
C PHE A 222 -9.64 -26.25 -6.99
N LYS A 223 -10.50 -27.01 -6.35
CA LYS A 223 -11.11 -28.23 -6.88
C LYS A 223 -12.63 -28.14 -6.70
N GLU A 224 -13.37 -28.44 -7.74
CA GLU A 224 -14.83 -28.47 -7.66
C GLU A 224 -15.30 -29.86 -7.22
N ILE A 225 -16.11 -29.91 -6.17
CA ILE A 225 -16.72 -31.12 -5.62
C ILE A 225 -18.18 -30.82 -5.35
N ASN A 226 -19.08 -31.54 -6.02
CA ASN A 226 -20.53 -31.35 -5.90
C ASN A 226 -21.00 -29.89 -6.10
N GLY A 227 -20.42 -29.17 -7.05
CA GLY A 227 -20.75 -27.79 -7.39
C GLY A 227 -20.18 -26.72 -6.44
N LYS A 228 -19.34 -27.13 -5.49
CA LYS A 228 -18.59 -26.21 -4.61
C LYS A 228 -17.12 -26.28 -4.89
N LYS A 229 -16.44 -25.13 -4.85
CA LYS A 229 -14.99 -25.02 -5.02
C LYS A 229 -14.30 -24.98 -3.67
N TYR A 230 -13.32 -25.85 -3.47
CA TYR A 230 -12.54 -26.00 -2.27
C TYR A 230 -11.05 -25.82 -2.56
N LEU A 231 -10.32 -25.21 -1.66
CA LEU A 231 -8.87 -25.06 -1.76
C LEU A 231 -8.20 -26.43 -1.80
N LYS A 232 -7.48 -26.73 -2.89
CA LYS A 232 -6.81 -28.04 -3.08
C LYS A 232 -5.45 -28.07 -2.41
N LEU A 233 -5.15 -29.20 -1.78
CA LEU A 233 -3.92 -29.41 -1.01
C LEU A 233 -3.17 -30.63 -1.51
N HIS A 234 -1.85 -30.56 -1.41
CA HIS A 234 -0.92 -31.68 -1.52
C HIS A 234 -0.32 -32.00 -0.16
N TRP A 235 -0.37 -33.27 0.25
CA TRP A 235 0.34 -33.72 1.45
C TRP A 235 1.80 -34.00 1.13
N LYS A 236 2.73 -33.40 1.90
CA LYS A 236 4.18 -33.43 1.64
C LYS A 236 4.78 -34.83 1.55
N ASP A 237 4.20 -35.83 2.25
CA ASP A 237 4.67 -37.22 2.27
C ASP A 237 3.98 -38.10 1.22
N ASP A 238 3.08 -37.52 0.39
CA ASP A 238 2.49 -38.23 -0.73
C ASP A 238 3.54 -38.35 -1.84
N SER A 239 3.72 -39.58 -2.33
CA SER A 239 4.66 -39.86 -3.42
C SER A 239 4.17 -39.37 -4.80
N SER A 240 2.87 -39.10 -4.95
CA SER A 240 2.31 -38.48 -6.12
C SER A 240 2.53 -36.96 -6.08
N SER A 241 2.49 -36.33 -7.24
CA SER A 241 2.48 -34.85 -7.33
C SER A 241 1.05 -34.27 -7.30
N ASP A 242 0.06 -35.13 -7.00
CA ASP A 242 -1.35 -34.77 -7.10
C ASP A 242 -1.83 -34.00 -5.86
N TYR A 243 -2.82 -33.16 -6.05
CA TYR A 243 -3.52 -32.43 -4.99
C TYR A 243 -4.75 -33.24 -4.58
N ASN A 244 -4.53 -34.28 -3.77
CA ASN A 244 -5.54 -35.27 -3.39
C ASN A 244 -6.31 -34.90 -2.12
N TYR A 245 -6.06 -33.70 -1.56
CA TYR A 245 -6.76 -33.20 -0.40
C TYR A 245 -7.44 -31.87 -0.68
N SER A 246 -8.47 -31.53 0.12
CA SER A 246 -9.14 -30.26 0.04
C SER A 246 -9.58 -29.76 1.43
N ILE A 247 -9.58 -28.43 1.63
CA ILE A 247 -10.18 -27.80 2.80
C ILE A 247 -11.66 -27.59 2.50
N ARG A 248 -12.52 -28.21 3.29
CA ARG A 248 -13.97 -28.11 3.12
C ARG A 248 -14.61 -27.34 4.28
N GLU A 249 -15.92 -27.50 4.44
CA GLU A 249 -16.71 -26.80 5.46
C GLU A 249 -16.09 -26.94 6.86
N ASN A 250 -16.15 -25.86 7.64
CA ASN A 250 -15.59 -25.77 8.99
C ASN A 250 -14.06 -25.98 9.05
N GLY A 251 -13.37 -25.76 7.93
CA GLY A 251 -11.92 -25.92 7.84
C GLY A 251 -11.41 -27.36 7.86
N ILE A 252 -12.29 -28.36 7.75
CA ILE A 252 -11.91 -29.78 7.81
C ILE A 252 -11.19 -30.16 6.50
N ILE A 253 -10.04 -30.84 6.63
CA ILE A 253 -9.31 -31.39 5.48
C ILE A 253 -9.83 -32.78 5.15
N TYR A 254 -10.19 -32.98 3.89
CA TYR A 254 -10.66 -34.25 3.35
C TYR A 254 -9.61 -34.88 2.43
N ASP A 255 -9.52 -36.22 2.48
CA ASP A 255 -8.92 -37.02 1.43
C ASP A 255 -9.95 -37.18 0.31
N ASP A 256 -9.69 -36.58 -0.84
CA ASP A 256 -10.61 -36.51 -1.97
C ASP A 256 -10.65 -37.85 -2.74
N THR A 257 -9.67 -38.74 -2.55
CA THR A 257 -9.63 -40.07 -3.18
C THR A 257 -10.62 -41.02 -2.52
N THR A 258 -10.79 -40.89 -1.23
CA THR A 258 -11.73 -41.68 -0.43
C THR A 258 -13.01 -40.94 -0.09
N ASN A 259 -13.04 -39.63 -0.33
CA ASN A 259 -14.07 -38.69 0.10
C ASN A 259 -14.35 -38.73 1.61
N ALA A 260 -13.32 -38.98 2.41
CA ALA A 260 -13.40 -39.06 3.87
C ALA A 260 -12.74 -37.86 4.54
N SER A 261 -13.31 -37.40 5.66
CA SER A 261 -12.65 -36.43 6.53
C SER A 261 -11.39 -37.02 7.15
N THR A 262 -10.36 -36.24 7.26
CA THR A 262 -9.12 -36.60 7.96
C THR A 262 -9.16 -36.14 9.42
N GLU A 263 -8.12 -36.43 10.18
CA GLU A 263 -7.91 -35.88 11.52
C GLU A 263 -7.39 -34.44 11.52
N TYR A 264 -7.21 -33.82 10.33
CA TYR A 264 -6.65 -32.49 10.16
C TYR A 264 -7.71 -31.44 9.82
N SER A 265 -7.48 -30.24 10.30
CA SER A 265 -8.31 -29.06 9.99
C SER A 265 -7.47 -27.79 9.95
N VAL A 266 -8.06 -26.70 9.49
CA VAL A 266 -7.48 -25.35 9.58
C VAL A 266 -8.39 -24.42 10.35
N ASP A 267 -7.81 -23.39 10.98
CA ASP A 267 -8.57 -22.27 11.56
C ASP A 267 -8.91 -21.19 10.50
N GLY A 268 -9.47 -20.06 10.95
CA GLY A 268 -9.82 -18.92 10.10
C GLY A 268 -8.63 -18.21 9.46
N GLU A 269 -7.41 -18.49 9.88
CA GLU A 269 -6.17 -17.97 9.28
C GLU A 269 -5.42 -19.04 8.47
N TYR A 270 -6.04 -20.19 8.23
CA TYR A 270 -5.48 -21.38 7.56
C TYR A 270 -4.28 -22.02 8.28
N ASN A 271 -4.18 -21.86 9.60
CA ASN A 271 -3.24 -22.60 10.41
C ASN A 271 -3.75 -24.03 10.63
N LEU A 272 -2.83 -24.99 10.59
CA LEU A 272 -3.12 -26.43 10.64
C LEU A 272 -3.28 -26.94 12.07
N TYR A 273 -4.26 -27.81 12.23
CA TYR A 273 -4.57 -28.55 13.47
C TYR A 273 -4.64 -30.04 13.17
N LYS A 274 -4.29 -30.85 14.19
CA LYS A 274 -4.50 -32.29 14.19
C LYS A 274 -5.30 -32.69 15.44
N ASN A 275 -6.49 -33.27 15.27
CA ASN A 275 -7.40 -33.61 16.37
C ASN A 275 -7.68 -32.43 17.32
N GLY A 276 -7.74 -31.19 16.78
CA GLY A 276 -7.96 -29.98 17.55
C GLY A 276 -6.72 -29.37 18.21
N GLU A 277 -5.55 -30.00 18.09
CA GLU A 277 -4.27 -29.46 18.57
C GLU A 277 -3.52 -28.74 17.45
N ALA A 278 -3.04 -27.51 17.72
CA ALA A 278 -2.29 -26.71 16.75
C ALA A 278 -0.98 -27.41 16.36
N LEU A 279 -0.73 -27.48 15.07
CA LEU A 279 0.57 -27.90 14.53
C LEU A 279 1.49 -26.70 14.42
N THR A 280 2.77 -26.91 14.71
CA THR A 280 3.77 -25.85 14.66
C THR A 280 4.92 -26.18 13.73
N CYS A 281 5.60 -25.13 13.27
CA CYS A 281 6.87 -25.22 12.56
C CYS A 281 7.82 -24.15 13.08
N LYS A 282 9.10 -24.25 12.76
CA LYS A 282 10.07 -23.23 13.17
C LYS A 282 9.88 -21.94 12.40
N GLN A 283 9.90 -20.82 13.12
CA GLN A 283 10.08 -19.51 12.50
C GLN A 283 11.52 -19.39 12.01
N TYR A 284 11.72 -18.69 10.89
CA TYR A 284 13.05 -18.40 10.36
C TYR A 284 13.50 -16.98 10.71
N ASP A 285 14.75 -16.83 11.05
CA ASP A 285 15.46 -15.56 11.04
C ASP A 285 16.29 -15.43 9.75
N TYR A 286 16.64 -14.22 9.39
CA TYR A 286 17.44 -13.91 8.21
C TYR A 286 18.48 -12.84 8.51
N ASN A 287 19.68 -13.06 7.98
CA ASN A 287 20.77 -12.09 8.02
C ASN A 287 21.41 -11.98 6.65
N PHE A 288 22.10 -10.88 6.43
CA PHE A 288 22.79 -10.64 5.18
C PHE A 288 24.30 -10.61 5.41
N GLU A 289 25.04 -11.43 4.65
CA GLU A 289 26.48 -11.36 4.54
C GLU A 289 26.84 -10.90 3.12
N GLY A 290 27.24 -9.63 2.99
CA GLY A 290 27.40 -9.01 1.68
C GLY A 290 26.08 -9.04 0.90
N THR A 291 26.03 -9.74 -0.23
CA THR A 291 24.83 -9.92 -1.06
C THR A 291 24.10 -11.24 -0.79
N SER A 292 24.59 -12.06 0.13
CA SER A 292 24.02 -13.38 0.44
C SER A 292 22.99 -13.26 1.57
N LEU A 293 21.88 -13.96 1.39
CA LEU A 293 20.87 -14.15 2.42
C LEU A 293 21.20 -15.45 3.18
N LEU A 294 21.35 -15.33 4.50
CA LEU A 294 21.45 -16.46 5.42
C LEU A 294 20.13 -16.61 6.14
N GLU A 295 19.48 -17.75 5.96
CA GLU A 295 18.24 -18.11 6.65
C GLU A 295 18.53 -19.21 7.67
N THR A 296 18.14 -18.97 8.91
CA THR A 296 18.32 -19.93 10.00
C THR A 296 17.02 -20.13 10.75
N PRO A 297 16.62 -21.38 11.06
CA PRO A 297 15.50 -21.61 11.96
C PRO A 297 15.82 -21.04 13.35
N THR A 298 14.81 -20.39 13.96
CA THR A 298 14.90 -19.90 15.34
C THR A 298 14.44 -20.96 16.34
N ASP A 299 14.58 -20.68 17.63
CA ASP A 299 13.99 -21.53 18.68
C ASP A 299 12.48 -21.32 18.82
N THR A 300 11.93 -20.27 18.19
CA THR A 300 10.49 -19.96 18.23
C THR A 300 9.70 -20.89 17.33
N ASP A 301 8.65 -21.49 17.88
CA ASP A 301 7.64 -22.20 17.11
C ASP A 301 6.49 -21.25 16.77
N VAL A 302 6.02 -21.32 15.52
CA VAL A 302 4.83 -20.60 15.02
C VAL A 302 3.79 -21.59 14.53
N ASN A 303 2.53 -21.20 14.50
CA ASN A 303 1.47 -22.03 13.94
C ASN A 303 1.81 -22.38 12.49
N MET A 304 1.76 -23.68 12.17
CA MET A 304 2.00 -24.16 10.81
C MET A 304 0.83 -23.74 9.91
N ASN A 305 1.13 -23.04 8.82
CA ASN A 305 0.13 -22.55 7.90
C ASN A 305 0.24 -23.23 6.53
N VAL A 306 -0.88 -23.50 5.85
CA VAL A 306 -0.88 -24.20 4.54
C VAL A 306 -0.11 -23.45 3.44
N PHE A 307 0.17 -22.16 3.64
CA PHE A 307 0.93 -21.33 2.71
C PHE A 307 2.45 -21.33 2.96
N TYR A 308 2.92 -21.90 4.10
CA TYR A 308 4.33 -21.90 4.46
C TYR A 308 5.15 -22.97 3.72
N LYS A 309 6.45 -22.69 3.54
CA LYS A 309 7.38 -23.64 2.88
C LYS A 309 7.49 -24.98 3.59
N ASP A 310 7.37 -24.98 4.93
CA ASP A 310 7.52 -26.18 5.77
C ASP A 310 6.17 -26.80 6.17
N SER A 311 5.08 -26.34 5.56
CA SER A 311 3.77 -26.93 5.82
C SER A 311 3.69 -28.38 5.39
N MET A 312 3.00 -29.21 6.17
CA MET A 312 2.77 -30.61 5.81
C MET A 312 1.65 -30.75 4.75
N PHE A 313 0.70 -29.81 4.69
CA PHE A 313 -0.25 -29.67 3.60
C PHE A 313 0.06 -28.36 2.88
N LYS A 314 0.31 -28.43 1.58
CA LYS A 314 0.66 -27.29 0.75
C LYS A 314 -0.44 -27.01 -0.26
N VAL A 315 -0.79 -25.74 -0.39
CA VAL A 315 -1.70 -25.26 -1.43
C VAL A 315 -1.06 -25.39 -2.82
N PHE A 316 -1.88 -25.33 -3.85
CA PHE A 316 -1.40 -25.26 -5.23
C PHE A 316 -0.57 -23.97 -5.43
N PRO A 317 0.60 -24.04 -6.10
CA PRO A 317 1.55 -22.94 -6.21
C PRO A 317 1.11 -21.89 -7.23
N THR A 318 0.05 -21.15 -6.90
CA THR A 318 -0.49 -20.05 -7.67
C THR A 318 -0.78 -18.86 -6.75
N ASN A 319 -1.20 -17.71 -7.28
CA ASN A 319 -1.71 -16.62 -6.45
C ASN A 319 -3.19 -16.81 -6.09
N TYR A 320 -3.54 -16.27 -4.95
CA TYR A 320 -4.90 -16.19 -4.43
C TYR A 320 -5.27 -14.75 -4.12
N LEU A 321 -6.56 -14.41 -4.07
CA LEU A 321 -7.05 -13.14 -3.59
C LEU A 321 -7.58 -13.31 -2.17
N ALA A 322 -6.88 -12.67 -1.23
CA ALA A 322 -7.23 -12.66 0.18
C ALA A 322 -8.13 -11.45 0.50
N MET A 323 -9.08 -11.63 1.39
CA MET A 323 -9.98 -10.61 1.88
C MET A 323 -10.16 -10.74 3.40
N LYS A 324 -10.11 -9.62 4.09
CA LYS A 324 -10.66 -9.45 5.44
C LYS A 324 -11.64 -8.30 5.43
N TYR A 325 -12.60 -8.30 6.34
CA TYR A 325 -13.49 -7.17 6.54
C TYR A 325 -13.53 -6.74 8.00
N SER A 326 -13.93 -5.49 8.20
CA SER A 326 -14.12 -4.88 9.51
C SER A 326 -15.46 -4.14 9.53
N ASP A 327 -16.21 -4.31 10.61
CA ASP A 327 -17.46 -3.59 10.88
C ASP A 327 -17.25 -2.44 11.90
N ASP A 328 -15.99 -2.14 12.25
CA ASP A 328 -15.57 -1.11 13.20
C ASP A 328 -14.37 -0.29 12.69
N GLU A 329 -14.38 0.00 11.40
CA GLU A 329 -13.38 0.88 10.73
C GLU A 329 -11.92 0.41 10.89
N GLY A 330 -11.70 -0.90 10.99
CA GLY A 330 -10.38 -1.52 11.06
C GLY A 330 -9.82 -1.72 12.46
N ASP A 331 -10.64 -1.54 13.53
CA ASP A 331 -10.21 -1.89 14.88
C ASP A 331 -10.15 -3.41 15.09
N ASN A 332 -11.11 -4.14 14.53
CA ASN A 332 -11.09 -5.59 14.48
C ASN A 332 -11.34 -6.09 13.05
N TRP A 333 -10.70 -7.19 12.71
CA TRP A 333 -10.80 -7.82 11.39
C TRP A 333 -11.36 -9.22 11.46
N SER A 334 -12.12 -9.60 10.46
CA SER A 334 -12.64 -10.97 10.28
C SER A 334 -11.52 -11.98 10.10
N ASP A 335 -11.87 -13.26 10.13
CA ASP A 335 -11.05 -14.34 9.60
C ASP A 335 -10.68 -14.07 8.13
N LEU A 336 -9.60 -14.71 7.67
CA LEU A 336 -9.12 -14.62 6.30
C LEU A 336 -10.07 -15.36 5.34
N ASN A 337 -10.55 -14.67 4.32
CA ASN A 337 -11.34 -15.25 3.25
C ASN A 337 -10.54 -15.27 1.94
N ILE A 338 -10.48 -16.40 1.27
CA ILE A 338 -9.92 -16.50 -0.08
C ILE A 338 -11.08 -16.40 -1.08
N VAL A 339 -11.17 -15.25 -1.75
CA VAL A 339 -12.31 -14.91 -2.63
C VAL A 339 -12.11 -15.32 -4.09
N SER A 340 -10.92 -15.75 -4.48
CA SER A 340 -10.56 -16.06 -5.88
C SER A 340 -11.07 -17.40 -6.41
N THR A 341 -12.18 -17.92 -5.89
CA THR A 341 -12.81 -19.17 -6.39
C THR A 341 -13.27 -19.07 -7.85
N PHE A 342 -13.44 -17.84 -8.35
CA PHE A 342 -13.77 -17.53 -9.74
C PHE A 342 -12.58 -17.56 -10.70
N LYS A 343 -11.33 -17.64 -10.20
CA LYS A 343 -10.12 -17.63 -11.05
C LYS A 343 -10.18 -18.77 -12.08
N PRO A 344 -10.02 -18.46 -13.39
CA PRO A 344 -10.04 -19.49 -14.43
C PRO A 344 -8.90 -20.50 -14.30
N GLU A 345 -9.15 -21.76 -14.68
CA GLU A 345 -8.13 -22.83 -14.63
C GLU A 345 -6.98 -22.61 -15.62
N GLU A 346 -7.22 -21.92 -16.71
CA GLU A 346 -6.20 -21.52 -17.70
C GLU A 346 -5.38 -20.31 -17.25
N SER A 347 -5.81 -19.60 -16.22
CA SER A 347 -5.10 -18.41 -15.73
C SER A 347 -3.86 -18.80 -14.92
N LYS A 348 -2.72 -18.21 -15.29
CA LYS A 348 -1.49 -18.32 -14.51
C LYS A 348 -1.48 -17.36 -13.32
N PHE A 349 -1.99 -16.14 -13.53
CA PHE A 349 -1.84 -15.06 -12.57
C PHE A 349 -3.00 -14.06 -12.71
N LEU A 350 -3.85 -14.00 -11.70
CA LEU A 350 -4.96 -13.06 -11.62
C LEU A 350 -4.84 -12.30 -10.30
N VAL A 351 -4.64 -11.00 -10.38
CA VAL A 351 -4.24 -10.16 -9.23
C VAL A 351 -5.01 -8.84 -9.19
N LEU A 352 -4.94 -8.17 -8.05
CA LEU A 352 -5.60 -6.90 -7.77
C LEU A 352 -4.95 -5.74 -8.54
N GLY A 353 -5.76 -4.81 -9.02
CA GLY A 353 -5.32 -3.47 -9.36
C GLY A 353 -5.23 -2.63 -8.08
N PRO A 354 -4.01 -2.39 -7.53
CA PRO A 354 -3.86 -1.81 -6.19
C PRO A 354 -4.38 -0.38 -6.10
N GLY A 355 -4.84 0.02 -4.93
CA GLY A 355 -5.43 1.30 -4.61
C GLY A 355 -6.78 1.14 -3.91
N ILE A 356 -7.88 1.56 -4.51
CA ILE A 356 -9.21 1.44 -3.94
C ILE A 356 -10.19 0.73 -4.86
N GLY A 357 -11.14 0.01 -4.26
CA GLY A 357 -12.35 -0.42 -4.93
C GLY A 357 -13.40 0.70 -5.00
N LYS A 358 -14.51 0.42 -5.65
CA LYS A 358 -15.62 1.37 -5.85
C LYS A 358 -16.94 0.71 -5.47
N GLN A 359 -17.78 1.41 -4.71
CA GLN A 359 -19.22 1.14 -4.67
C GLN A 359 -19.92 2.03 -5.68
N ILE A 360 -20.74 1.46 -6.53
CA ILE A 360 -21.60 2.21 -7.47
C ILE A 360 -22.72 2.87 -6.65
N THR A 361 -22.92 4.17 -6.83
CA THR A 361 -23.88 4.95 -6.05
C THR A 361 -25.14 5.32 -6.81
N THR A 362 -25.12 5.23 -8.15
CA THR A 362 -26.18 5.74 -9.03
C THR A 362 -26.57 4.67 -10.08
N GLY A 363 -27.79 4.74 -10.58
CA GLY A 363 -28.29 3.85 -11.64
C GLY A 363 -28.78 2.49 -11.17
N GLU A 364 -28.96 1.57 -12.10
CA GLU A 364 -29.55 0.23 -11.86
C GLU A 364 -28.63 -0.66 -11.00
N ASN A 365 -27.32 -0.43 -11.05
CA ASN A 365 -26.33 -1.20 -10.31
C ASN A 365 -25.89 -0.51 -9.00
N ALA A 366 -26.66 0.46 -8.51
CA ALA A 366 -26.36 1.12 -7.23
C ALA A 366 -26.28 0.10 -6.09
N GLY A 367 -25.23 0.18 -5.30
CA GLY A 367 -24.89 -0.78 -4.24
C GLY A 367 -23.85 -1.84 -4.63
N ARG A 368 -23.63 -2.09 -5.93
CA ARG A 368 -22.59 -3.01 -6.41
C ARG A 368 -21.21 -2.55 -5.95
N LEU A 369 -20.47 -3.47 -5.36
CA LEU A 369 -19.05 -3.32 -5.04
C LEU A 369 -18.23 -3.83 -6.22
N ILE A 370 -17.22 -3.09 -6.67
CA ILE A 370 -16.39 -3.48 -7.82
C ILE A 370 -14.91 -3.16 -7.55
N VAL A 371 -14.02 -4.10 -7.90
CA VAL A 371 -12.58 -3.99 -7.71
C VAL A 371 -11.86 -4.37 -9.01
N PRO A 372 -10.94 -3.54 -9.52
CA PRO A 372 -10.16 -3.89 -10.69
C PRO A 372 -9.22 -5.06 -10.42
N LEU A 373 -9.14 -5.96 -11.39
CA LEU A 373 -8.18 -7.06 -11.45
C LEU A 373 -7.39 -6.99 -12.77
N TYR A 374 -6.28 -7.69 -12.83
CA TYR A 374 -5.60 -7.91 -14.09
C TYR A 374 -4.96 -9.30 -14.16
N SER A 375 -4.88 -9.83 -15.39
CA SER A 375 -4.16 -11.06 -15.69
C SER A 375 -2.79 -10.72 -16.27
N LYS A 376 -1.72 -11.22 -15.65
CA LYS A 376 -0.36 -10.99 -16.13
C LYS A 376 -0.03 -11.81 -17.36
N SER A 377 -0.68 -12.93 -17.58
CA SER A 377 -0.43 -13.83 -18.72
C SER A 377 -0.77 -13.17 -20.04
N SER A 378 -1.82 -12.37 -20.05
CA SER A 378 -2.36 -11.68 -21.23
C SER A 378 -2.28 -10.16 -21.12
N ALA A 379 -1.84 -9.62 -19.96
CA ALA A 379 -1.90 -8.20 -19.63
C ALA A 379 -3.33 -7.62 -19.82
N GLU A 380 -4.32 -8.39 -19.42
CA GLU A 380 -5.74 -8.08 -19.60
C GLU A 380 -6.32 -7.47 -18.34
N LEU A 381 -7.22 -6.52 -18.54
CA LEU A 381 -8.03 -5.92 -17.51
C LEU A 381 -9.20 -6.84 -17.16
N GLY A 382 -9.51 -6.96 -15.90
CA GLY A 382 -10.68 -7.65 -15.39
C GLY A 382 -11.24 -6.96 -14.15
N PHE A 383 -12.35 -7.47 -13.67
CA PHE A 383 -13.00 -6.92 -12.47
C PHE A 383 -13.62 -8.05 -11.65
N MET A 384 -13.53 -7.95 -10.33
CA MET A 384 -14.43 -8.68 -9.46
C MET A 384 -15.50 -7.74 -8.93
N TYR A 385 -16.71 -8.25 -8.74
CA TYR A 385 -17.83 -7.49 -8.21
C TYR A 385 -18.71 -8.32 -7.28
N SER A 386 -19.41 -7.63 -6.38
CA SER A 386 -20.37 -8.20 -5.46
C SER A 386 -21.67 -7.38 -5.45
N ASP A 387 -22.81 -8.07 -5.53
CA ASP A 387 -24.15 -7.51 -5.43
C ASP A 387 -24.82 -7.85 -4.10
N ASP A 388 -24.09 -8.49 -3.18
CA ASP A 388 -24.58 -9.01 -1.92
C ASP A 388 -23.72 -8.57 -0.72
N HIS A 389 -23.23 -7.33 -0.76
CA HIS A 389 -22.44 -6.72 0.32
C HIS A 389 -21.14 -7.46 0.65
N GLY A 390 -20.49 -8.04 -0.39
CA GLY A 390 -19.23 -8.75 -0.24
C GLY A 390 -19.32 -10.18 0.26
N ASN A 391 -20.55 -10.76 0.37
CA ASN A 391 -20.70 -12.15 0.77
C ASN A 391 -20.29 -13.13 -0.35
N SER A 392 -20.49 -12.74 -1.62
CA SER A 392 -19.98 -13.48 -2.76
C SER A 392 -19.39 -12.53 -3.81
N TRP A 393 -18.47 -13.06 -4.61
CA TRP A 393 -17.76 -12.30 -5.65
C TRP A 393 -17.84 -13.02 -6.99
N ASN A 394 -18.09 -12.25 -8.03
CA ASN A 394 -18.09 -12.66 -9.43
C ASN A 394 -16.91 -12.04 -10.17
N TYR A 395 -16.54 -12.59 -11.31
CA TYR A 395 -15.44 -12.11 -12.15
C TYR A 395 -15.91 -11.85 -13.58
N VAL A 396 -15.43 -10.74 -14.13
CA VAL A 396 -15.61 -10.35 -15.52
C VAL A 396 -14.26 -10.02 -16.11
N GLU A 397 -13.94 -10.58 -17.24
CA GLU A 397 -12.78 -10.20 -18.06
C GLU A 397 -13.20 -9.10 -19.05
N ALA A 398 -12.42 -8.02 -19.09
CA ALA A 398 -12.73 -6.89 -19.97
C ALA A 398 -12.03 -6.98 -21.34
N ASP A 399 -11.28 -8.06 -21.60
CA ASP A 399 -10.62 -8.41 -22.88
C ASP A 399 -9.80 -7.25 -23.49
N HIS A 400 -8.95 -6.60 -22.69
CA HIS A 400 -8.14 -5.49 -23.16
C HIS A 400 -6.65 -5.73 -22.99
N ASN A 401 -5.97 -5.99 -24.12
CA ASN A 401 -4.52 -6.07 -24.16
C ASN A 401 -3.88 -4.70 -23.92
N THR A 402 -3.09 -4.57 -22.86
CA THR A 402 -2.43 -3.33 -22.44
C THR A 402 -1.04 -3.11 -23.02
N GLY A 403 -0.66 -3.89 -24.06
CA GLY A 403 0.65 -3.76 -24.70
C GLY A 403 1.81 -4.28 -23.85
N GLY A 404 1.56 -5.32 -23.02
CA GLY A 404 2.58 -5.99 -22.23
C GLY A 404 2.85 -5.37 -20.85
N ALA A 405 2.15 -4.30 -20.46
CA ALA A 405 2.13 -3.82 -19.09
C ALA A 405 1.02 -4.49 -18.28
N THR A 406 1.16 -4.52 -16.95
CA THR A 406 0.08 -4.92 -16.05
C THR A 406 -1.08 -3.91 -16.14
N ALA A 407 -2.32 -4.36 -16.21
CA ALA A 407 -3.50 -3.51 -16.35
C ALA A 407 -4.02 -3.00 -15.01
N GLU A 408 -3.14 -2.52 -14.14
CA GLU A 408 -3.54 -1.86 -12.89
C GLU A 408 -4.45 -0.68 -13.22
N ALA A 409 -5.58 -0.59 -12.54
CA ALA A 409 -6.63 0.34 -12.91
C ALA A 409 -7.39 0.90 -11.71
N GLN A 410 -8.05 2.04 -11.91
CA GLN A 410 -8.93 2.65 -10.92
C GLN A 410 -10.22 3.14 -11.58
N ILE A 411 -11.33 3.11 -10.84
CA ILE A 411 -12.69 3.32 -11.34
C ILE A 411 -13.27 4.62 -10.79
N VAL A 412 -13.94 5.37 -11.66
CA VAL A 412 -14.82 6.49 -11.29
C VAL A 412 -16.20 6.32 -11.90
N GLU A 413 -17.19 6.90 -11.24
CA GLU A 413 -18.59 6.87 -11.65
C GLU A 413 -18.96 8.19 -12.34
N MET A 414 -19.66 8.07 -13.45
CA MET A 414 -20.22 9.21 -14.16
C MET A 414 -21.60 9.58 -13.58
N PRO A 415 -22.14 10.78 -13.88
CA PRO A 415 -23.40 11.26 -13.26
C PRO A 415 -24.63 10.38 -13.47
N ASP A 416 -24.62 9.47 -14.44
CA ASP A 416 -25.72 8.54 -14.70
C ASP A 416 -25.48 7.12 -14.18
N GLY A 417 -24.37 6.88 -13.45
CA GLY A 417 -23.98 5.59 -12.94
C GLY A 417 -23.15 4.74 -13.91
N SER A 418 -22.88 5.25 -15.13
CA SER A 418 -21.87 4.61 -15.98
C SER A 418 -20.47 4.76 -15.38
N LEU A 419 -19.57 3.84 -15.72
CA LEU A 419 -18.24 3.78 -15.13
C LEU A 419 -17.18 4.15 -16.17
N LYS A 420 -16.20 4.94 -15.75
CA LYS A 420 -14.92 5.09 -16.46
C LYS A 420 -13.81 4.47 -15.63
N THR A 421 -13.00 3.65 -16.28
CA THR A 421 -11.81 3.04 -15.67
C THR A 421 -10.58 3.57 -16.38
N TYR A 422 -9.64 4.09 -15.58
CA TYR A 422 -8.33 4.54 -16.05
C TYR A 422 -7.29 3.49 -15.72
N LEU A 423 -6.47 3.14 -16.71
CA LEU A 423 -5.59 1.98 -16.60
C LEU A 423 -4.17 2.24 -17.08
N ARG A 424 -3.24 1.57 -16.43
CA ARG A 424 -1.84 1.45 -16.83
C ARG A 424 -1.72 0.70 -18.13
N THR A 425 -0.88 1.18 -19.04
CA THR A 425 -0.56 0.51 -20.32
C THR A 425 0.93 0.52 -20.62
N GLY A 426 1.37 -0.30 -21.55
CA GLY A 426 2.72 -0.31 -22.11
C GLY A 426 2.88 0.54 -23.37
N SER A 427 1.89 1.36 -23.72
CA SER A 427 1.88 2.14 -24.98
C SER A 427 2.47 3.55 -24.86
N GLY A 428 3.01 3.91 -23.70
CA GLY A 428 3.57 5.25 -23.44
C GLY A 428 2.56 6.26 -22.92
N TYR A 429 1.30 5.86 -22.75
CA TYR A 429 0.19 6.66 -22.21
C TYR A 429 -0.65 5.80 -21.29
N ILE A 430 -1.40 6.41 -20.37
CA ILE A 430 -2.52 5.72 -19.73
C ILE A 430 -3.69 5.63 -20.70
N ALA A 431 -4.69 4.84 -20.38
CA ALA A 431 -5.88 4.73 -21.20
C ALA A 431 -7.15 4.74 -20.36
N GLU A 432 -8.29 4.94 -20.99
CA GLU A 432 -9.61 4.78 -20.39
C GLU A 432 -10.45 3.76 -21.13
N VAL A 433 -11.36 3.10 -20.40
CA VAL A 433 -12.45 2.28 -20.90
C VAL A 433 -13.74 2.67 -20.19
N THR A 434 -14.90 2.47 -20.82
CA THR A 434 -16.21 2.87 -20.28
C THR A 434 -17.16 1.69 -20.24
N SER A 435 -17.88 1.54 -19.12
CA SER A 435 -18.99 0.59 -18.97
C SER A 435 -20.29 1.35 -18.71
N ILE A 436 -21.39 0.87 -19.32
CA ILE A 436 -22.74 1.44 -19.12
C ILE A 436 -23.70 0.45 -18.45
N ASP A 437 -23.21 -0.71 -18.05
CA ASP A 437 -23.97 -1.82 -17.51
C ASP A 437 -23.43 -2.30 -16.12
N GLY A 438 -22.80 -1.37 -15.38
CA GLY A 438 -22.27 -1.66 -14.05
C GLY A 438 -21.01 -2.53 -14.04
N GLY A 439 -20.24 -2.53 -15.12
CA GLY A 439 -18.96 -3.21 -15.21
C GLY A 439 -19.04 -4.62 -15.83
N GLU A 440 -20.19 -5.00 -16.42
CA GLU A 440 -20.35 -6.29 -17.08
C GLU A 440 -19.71 -6.33 -18.47
N THR A 441 -19.82 -5.21 -19.20
CA THR A 441 -19.13 -5.02 -20.48
C THR A 441 -18.41 -3.67 -20.55
N TRP A 442 -17.36 -3.60 -21.36
CA TRP A 442 -16.50 -2.44 -21.47
C TRP A 442 -16.25 -2.03 -22.92
N SER A 443 -16.10 -0.72 -23.15
CA SER A 443 -15.77 -0.15 -24.46
C SER A 443 -14.36 -0.51 -24.90
N ASP A 444 -14.06 -0.23 -26.18
CA ASP A 444 -12.67 -0.17 -26.65
C ASP A 444 -11.84 0.81 -25.82
N ARG A 445 -10.54 0.52 -25.70
CA ARG A 445 -9.58 1.33 -25.00
C ARG A 445 -9.29 2.63 -25.73
N VAL A 446 -9.41 3.76 -25.05
CA VAL A 446 -9.08 5.10 -25.56
C VAL A 446 -7.78 5.58 -24.90
N PRO A 447 -6.70 5.83 -25.66
CA PRO A 447 -5.45 6.35 -25.11
C PRO A 447 -5.59 7.82 -24.71
N LEU A 448 -5.06 8.18 -23.51
CA LEU A 448 -4.96 9.56 -23.02
C LEU A 448 -3.54 10.07 -23.29
N THR A 449 -3.34 10.64 -24.46
CA THR A 449 -2.00 11.04 -24.94
C THR A 449 -1.37 12.18 -24.18
N GLU A 450 -2.17 12.96 -23.47
CA GLU A 450 -1.75 14.06 -22.58
C GLU A 450 -1.12 13.57 -21.27
N ILE A 451 -1.37 12.31 -20.87
CA ILE A 451 -0.80 11.71 -19.65
C ILE A 451 0.21 10.63 -20.06
N ALA A 452 1.45 11.07 -20.24
CA ALA A 452 2.53 10.20 -20.70
C ALA A 452 3.03 9.29 -19.57
N THR A 453 3.38 8.05 -19.92
CA THR A 453 3.98 7.08 -19.01
C THR A 453 5.14 6.35 -19.69
N THR A 454 5.87 5.52 -18.94
CA THR A 454 6.94 4.68 -19.48
C THR A 454 6.38 3.55 -20.34
N SER A 455 7.24 2.92 -21.14
CA SER A 455 6.87 1.72 -21.93
C SER A 455 6.47 0.49 -21.08
N TYR A 456 6.72 0.50 -19.78
CA TYR A 456 6.28 -0.51 -18.82
C TYR A 456 5.16 0.00 -17.90
N GLY A 457 4.73 1.25 -18.08
CA GLY A 457 3.65 1.87 -17.34
C GLY A 457 3.89 2.04 -15.85
N THR A 458 2.92 2.67 -15.19
CA THR A 458 2.87 2.83 -13.73
C THR A 458 1.41 2.81 -13.29
N GLN A 459 1.13 2.28 -12.10
CA GLN A 459 -0.18 2.41 -11.46
C GLN A 459 -0.52 3.90 -11.31
N LEU A 460 -1.79 4.20 -11.30
CA LEU A 460 -2.37 5.53 -11.16
C LEU A 460 -3.50 5.50 -10.13
N SER A 461 -3.90 6.67 -9.68
CA SER A 461 -5.09 6.83 -8.85
C SER A 461 -6.06 7.82 -9.48
N VAL A 462 -7.35 7.53 -9.41
CA VAL A 462 -8.41 8.47 -9.79
C VAL A 462 -9.58 8.34 -8.84
N ILE A 463 -10.18 9.48 -8.47
CA ILE A 463 -11.34 9.55 -7.59
C ILE A 463 -12.40 10.49 -8.16
N ASN A 464 -13.68 10.22 -7.84
CA ASN A 464 -14.71 11.25 -7.95
C ASN A 464 -14.48 12.32 -6.88
N TYR A 465 -14.72 13.57 -7.20
CA TYR A 465 -14.75 14.64 -6.23
C TYR A 465 -16.20 15.07 -5.99
N SER A 466 -16.60 15.18 -4.72
CA SER A 466 -18.00 15.30 -4.33
C SER A 466 -18.63 16.64 -4.71
N GLN A 467 -17.82 17.72 -4.76
CA GLN A 467 -18.31 19.06 -5.07
C GLN A 467 -18.01 19.44 -6.52
N PRO A 468 -18.92 20.17 -7.18
CA PRO A 468 -18.65 20.68 -8.51
C PRO A 468 -17.42 21.60 -8.53
N ILE A 469 -16.57 21.43 -9.53
CA ILE A 469 -15.46 22.34 -9.83
C ILE A 469 -15.86 23.13 -11.09
N ASP A 470 -15.79 24.47 -11.00
CA ASP A 470 -16.24 25.38 -12.07
C ASP A 470 -17.68 25.09 -12.55
N GLY A 471 -18.55 24.64 -11.63
CA GLY A 471 -19.96 24.33 -11.91
C GLY A 471 -20.19 22.97 -12.60
N LYS A 472 -19.18 22.10 -12.71
CA LYS A 472 -19.28 20.79 -13.34
C LYS A 472 -18.88 19.68 -12.37
N PRO A 473 -19.46 18.46 -12.49
CA PRO A 473 -18.93 17.27 -11.82
C PRO A 473 -17.45 17.05 -12.22
N ALA A 474 -16.65 16.57 -11.28
CA ALA A 474 -15.21 16.47 -11.48
C ALA A 474 -14.63 15.14 -10.98
N ILE A 475 -13.52 14.76 -11.58
CA ILE A 475 -12.63 13.68 -11.11
C ILE A 475 -11.22 14.23 -10.92
N ILE A 476 -10.48 13.61 -10.03
CA ILE A 476 -9.10 13.97 -9.74
C ILE A 476 -8.22 12.73 -9.98
N LEU A 477 -7.20 12.88 -10.82
CA LEU A 477 -6.29 11.81 -11.21
C LEU A 477 -4.86 12.14 -10.78
N SER A 478 -4.14 11.14 -10.27
CA SER A 478 -2.73 11.24 -9.92
C SER A 478 -1.92 10.15 -10.61
N ALA A 479 -0.83 10.54 -11.25
CA ALA A 479 0.11 9.66 -11.93
C ALA A 479 1.46 10.35 -12.16
N PRO A 480 2.56 9.60 -12.42
CA PRO A 480 3.75 10.20 -13.03
C PRO A 480 3.45 10.64 -14.47
N ASN A 481 4.12 11.71 -14.94
CA ASN A 481 4.02 12.18 -16.31
C ASN A 481 5.41 12.26 -16.97
N ALA A 482 5.97 11.11 -17.30
CA ALA A 482 7.27 11.00 -17.95
C ALA A 482 7.43 9.66 -18.69
N THR A 483 8.12 9.70 -19.84
CA THR A 483 8.41 8.51 -20.65
C THR A 483 9.70 7.79 -20.28
N ASN A 484 10.60 8.45 -19.53
CA ASN A 484 11.94 7.96 -19.21
C ASN A 484 12.15 7.71 -17.71
N GLY A 485 11.17 7.16 -17.04
CA GLY A 485 11.21 6.82 -15.62
C GLY A 485 9.92 7.20 -14.88
N ARG A 486 9.73 6.62 -13.70
CA ARG A 486 8.60 6.94 -12.82
C ARG A 486 8.93 8.21 -12.02
N LYS A 487 8.64 9.36 -12.59
CA LYS A 487 8.96 10.69 -12.05
C LYS A 487 7.99 11.74 -12.57
N ASN A 488 8.16 13.00 -12.11
CA ASN A 488 7.31 14.10 -12.52
C ASN A 488 5.84 13.85 -12.13
N GLY A 489 5.60 13.59 -10.84
CA GLY A 489 4.27 13.35 -10.31
C GLY A 489 3.33 14.53 -10.54
N LYS A 490 2.15 14.23 -11.03
CA LYS A 490 1.11 15.21 -11.34
C LYS A 490 -0.21 14.84 -10.70
N ILE A 491 -1.03 15.87 -10.44
CA ILE A 491 -2.44 15.76 -10.13
C ILE A 491 -3.21 16.54 -11.18
N TRP A 492 -4.13 15.87 -11.86
CA TRP A 492 -5.03 16.49 -12.84
C TRP A 492 -6.43 16.62 -12.25
N ILE A 493 -7.12 17.73 -12.59
CA ILE A 493 -8.55 17.86 -12.40
C ILE A 493 -9.23 17.77 -13.75
N GLY A 494 -10.08 16.76 -13.90
CA GLY A 494 -10.91 16.50 -15.06
C GLY A 494 -12.36 16.93 -14.82
N LEU A 495 -12.88 17.79 -15.67
CA LEU A 495 -14.29 18.21 -15.65
C LEU A 495 -15.12 17.28 -16.53
N ILE A 496 -16.20 16.74 -15.99
CA ILE A 496 -17.08 15.83 -16.71
C ILE A 496 -18.08 16.67 -17.53
N ASN A 497 -18.15 16.40 -18.83
CA ASN A 497 -19.04 17.06 -19.78
C ASN A 497 -19.95 16.06 -20.48
N GLU A 498 -21.24 16.37 -20.60
CA GLU A 498 -22.14 15.67 -21.52
C GLU A 498 -21.80 16.05 -22.97
N THR A 499 -21.68 15.05 -23.82
CA THR A 499 -21.32 15.24 -25.25
C THR A 499 -22.51 15.43 -26.17
N GLY A 500 -23.72 15.12 -25.68
CA GLY A 500 -24.94 15.02 -26.50
C GLY A 500 -25.07 13.69 -27.25
N GLN A 501 -24.11 12.76 -27.08
CA GLN A 501 -24.17 11.39 -27.59
C GLN A 501 -24.80 10.46 -26.53
N SER A 502 -25.02 9.20 -26.88
CA SER A 502 -25.51 8.15 -25.98
C SER A 502 -24.49 7.04 -25.80
N GLY A 503 -24.76 6.12 -24.88
CA GLY A 503 -23.90 4.96 -24.59
C GLY A 503 -22.55 5.36 -24.03
N VAL A 504 -21.50 4.65 -24.38
CA VAL A 504 -20.13 4.83 -23.86
C VAL A 504 -19.55 6.23 -24.15
N ASN A 505 -20.08 6.94 -25.10
CA ASN A 505 -19.65 8.28 -25.49
C ASN A 505 -20.46 9.40 -24.85
N LYS A 506 -21.39 9.10 -23.94
CA LYS A 506 -22.25 10.11 -23.31
C LYS A 506 -21.47 11.17 -22.53
N TYR A 507 -20.41 10.75 -21.86
CA TYR A 507 -19.55 11.65 -21.08
C TYR A 507 -18.12 11.68 -21.62
N SER A 508 -17.56 12.88 -21.66
CA SER A 508 -16.13 13.12 -21.87
C SER A 508 -15.53 13.81 -20.65
N VAL A 509 -14.22 13.69 -20.48
CA VAL A 509 -13.47 14.37 -19.41
C VAL A 509 -12.52 15.37 -20.04
N GLU A 510 -12.66 16.64 -19.65
CA GLU A 510 -11.75 17.74 -19.99
C GLU A 510 -10.70 17.87 -18.87
N TRP A 511 -9.45 17.50 -19.12
CA TRP A 511 -8.33 17.66 -18.17
C TRP A 511 -7.90 19.12 -18.11
N LYS A 512 -8.62 19.91 -17.30
CA LYS A 512 -8.53 21.37 -17.28
C LYS A 512 -7.36 21.91 -16.47
N TYR A 513 -7.01 21.26 -15.37
CA TYR A 513 -5.95 21.70 -14.46
C TYR A 513 -4.94 20.58 -14.26
N CYS A 514 -3.66 20.99 -14.07
CA CYS A 514 -2.56 20.06 -13.88
C CYS A 514 -1.54 20.62 -12.87
N TYR A 515 -1.55 20.09 -11.66
CA TYR A 515 -0.63 20.48 -10.58
C TYR A 515 0.61 19.59 -10.56
N SER A 516 1.79 20.17 -10.29
CA SER A 516 3.04 19.41 -10.09
C SER A 516 3.24 19.12 -8.61
N VAL A 517 3.21 17.85 -8.23
CA VAL A 517 3.42 17.42 -6.84
C VAL A 517 4.83 17.74 -6.36
N ASP A 518 5.81 17.63 -7.26
CA ASP A 518 7.21 17.92 -6.95
C ASP A 518 7.94 18.38 -8.23
N THR A 519 9.24 18.59 -8.14
CA THR A 519 10.05 18.95 -9.32
C THR A 519 10.06 17.81 -10.34
N PRO A 520 10.20 18.11 -11.66
CA PRO A 520 10.10 17.09 -12.72
C PRO A 520 11.11 15.94 -12.64
N GLN A 521 12.18 16.07 -11.86
CA GLN A 521 13.19 15.04 -11.71
C GLN A 521 12.96 14.13 -10.50
N MET A 522 12.10 14.55 -9.56
CA MET A 522 11.78 13.73 -8.40
C MET A 522 11.03 12.47 -8.81
N GLY A 523 11.46 11.36 -8.22
CA GLY A 523 10.80 10.08 -8.40
C GLY A 523 9.39 10.11 -7.83
N TYR A 524 8.45 9.62 -8.62
CA TYR A 524 7.04 9.46 -8.29
C TYR A 524 6.55 8.17 -8.92
N SER A 525 6.02 7.26 -8.13
CA SER A 525 5.57 5.98 -8.64
C SER A 525 4.09 5.75 -8.33
N TYR A 526 3.77 4.73 -7.56
CA TYR A 526 2.39 4.41 -7.21
C TYR A 526 1.80 5.47 -6.28
N SER A 527 0.52 5.75 -6.43
CA SER A 527 -0.19 6.75 -5.64
C SER A 527 -1.63 6.34 -5.36
N CYS A 528 -2.19 6.87 -4.29
CA CYS A 528 -3.61 6.75 -3.99
C CYS A 528 -4.15 8.07 -3.47
N LEU A 529 -5.25 8.52 -4.05
CA LEU A 529 -5.98 9.73 -3.70
C LEU A 529 -7.20 9.39 -2.85
N THR A 530 -7.59 10.33 -1.99
CA THR A 530 -8.91 10.34 -1.34
C THR A 530 -9.40 11.77 -1.16
N GLU A 531 -10.72 11.98 -1.18
CA GLU A 531 -11.31 13.25 -0.74
C GLU A 531 -11.43 13.22 0.78
N LEU A 532 -10.87 14.21 1.46
CA LEU A 532 -10.91 14.35 2.91
C LEU A 532 -12.20 15.02 3.38
N PRO A 533 -12.63 14.84 4.65
CA PRO A 533 -13.88 15.40 5.16
C PRO A 533 -13.98 16.94 5.08
N ASP A 534 -12.84 17.63 5.05
CA ASP A 534 -12.77 19.08 4.90
C ASP A 534 -12.74 19.55 3.43
N GLY A 535 -12.94 18.64 2.48
CA GLY A 535 -12.94 18.90 1.04
C GLY A 535 -11.54 19.02 0.42
N LYS A 536 -10.49 18.83 1.18
CA LYS A 536 -9.14 18.69 0.62
C LYS A 536 -8.95 17.34 -0.05
N VAL A 537 -7.92 17.24 -0.85
CA VAL A 537 -7.47 16.01 -1.49
C VAL A 537 -6.27 15.47 -0.73
N GLY A 538 -6.41 14.29 -0.15
CA GLY A 538 -5.32 13.52 0.43
C GLY A 538 -4.62 12.69 -0.65
N LEU A 539 -3.31 12.66 -0.63
CA LEU A 539 -2.45 11.90 -1.53
C LEU A 539 -1.43 11.11 -0.73
N LEU A 540 -1.44 9.80 -0.87
CA LEU A 540 -0.39 8.90 -0.40
C LEU A 540 0.37 8.35 -1.61
N TYR A 541 1.69 8.56 -1.68
CA TYR A 541 2.45 8.21 -2.87
C TYR A 541 3.89 7.78 -2.58
N GLU A 542 4.43 6.98 -3.50
CA GLU A 542 5.82 6.57 -3.48
C GLU A 542 6.71 7.71 -4.01
N LYS A 543 7.58 8.21 -3.14
CA LYS A 543 8.54 9.28 -3.42
C LYS A 543 9.98 8.76 -3.41
N TYR A 544 10.80 9.28 -4.33
CA TYR A 544 12.24 9.02 -4.41
C TYR A 544 12.99 10.34 -4.65
N ASP A 545 14.19 10.48 -4.12
CA ASP A 545 15.02 11.69 -4.33
C ASP A 545 15.41 11.89 -5.79
N SER A 546 15.60 10.78 -6.52
CA SER A 546 15.80 10.78 -7.96
C SER A 546 15.36 9.45 -8.54
N TRP A 547 14.87 9.43 -9.81
CA TRP A 547 14.59 8.19 -10.47
C TRP A 547 15.89 7.52 -10.93
N SER A 548 16.22 6.40 -10.29
CA SER A 548 17.19 5.43 -10.78
C SER A 548 16.62 4.03 -10.56
N ARG A 549 16.57 3.23 -11.62
CA ARG A 549 16.06 1.85 -11.51
C ARG A 549 16.88 1.02 -10.51
N ASN A 550 18.14 1.36 -10.30
CA ASN A 550 19.01 0.67 -9.34
C ASN A 550 18.87 1.20 -7.90
N GLU A 551 18.45 2.46 -7.73
CA GLU A 551 18.27 3.11 -6.43
C GLU A 551 16.82 3.08 -5.94
N LEU A 552 15.87 2.81 -6.85
CA LEU A 552 14.44 2.70 -6.61
C LEU A 552 14.10 1.90 -5.34
N HIS A 553 14.85 0.84 -5.15
CA HIS A 553 14.62 -0.12 -4.10
C HIS A 553 15.24 0.26 -2.75
N LEU A 554 15.93 1.37 -2.65
CA LEU A 554 16.73 1.68 -1.48
C LEU A 554 16.35 2.99 -0.78
N LYS A 555 15.64 3.90 -1.47
CA LYS A 555 15.35 5.25 -0.98
C LYS A 555 13.88 5.65 -1.09
N ASN A 556 13.01 4.68 -1.32
CA ASN A 556 11.58 4.89 -1.42
C ASN A 556 10.97 5.21 -0.05
N ILE A 557 10.13 6.23 0.01
CA ILE A 557 9.25 6.50 1.14
C ILE A 557 7.81 6.62 0.62
N LEU A 558 6.84 6.23 1.45
CA LEU A 558 5.45 6.61 1.25
C LEU A 558 5.22 7.96 1.90
N LYS A 559 4.94 8.99 1.09
CA LYS A 559 4.66 10.34 1.56
C LYS A 559 3.18 10.62 1.52
N TYR A 560 2.66 11.23 2.58
CA TYR A 560 1.30 11.71 2.65
C TYR A 560 1.28 13.23 2.56
N GLU A 561 0.42 13.78 1.69
CA GLU A 561 0.23 15.23 1.52
C GLU A 561 -1.26 15.56 1.34
N LYS A 562 -1.63 16.79 1.65
CA LYS A 562 -2.99 17.30 1.54
C LYS A 562 -3.00 18.57 0.71
N PHE A 563 -3.96 18.70 -0.20
CA PHE A 563 -4.09 19.84 -1.11
C PHE A 563 -5.50 20.38 -1.08
N THR A 564 -5.64 21.70 -1.08
CA THR A 564 -6.92 22.34 -1.37
C THR A 564 -7.19 22.31 -2.88
N ILE A 565 -8.44 22.37 -3.28
CA ILE A 565 -8.80 22.44 -4.71
C ILE A 565 -8.22 23.70 -5.37
N ASP A 566 -8.14 24.81 -4.63
CA ASP A 566 -7.58 26.06 -5.17
C ASP A 566 -6.08 25.94 -5.47
N GLU A 567 -5.31 25.21 -4.64
CA GLU A 567 -3.90 24.88 -4.93
C GLU A 567 -3.75 24.02 -6.17
N LEU A 568 -4.69 23.09 -6.40
CA LEU A 568 -4.65 22.17 -7.55
C LEU A 568 -5.07 22.84 -8.88
N LYS A 569 -5.76 24.00 -8.85
CA LYS A 569 -6.23 24.74 -10.03
C LYS A 569 -5.10 25.47 -10.77
N VAL A 570 -4.09 24.73 -11.18
CA VAL A 570 -2.99 25.25 -12.01
C VAL A 570 -3.27 24.94 -13.47
N GLN A 571 -3.15 25.97 -14.35
CA GLN A 571 -3.29 25.75 -15.78
C GLN A 571 -2.13 24.88 -16.28
N PRO A 572 -2.38 23.94 -17.22
CA PRO A 572 -1.36 23.05 -17.79
C PRO A 572 -0.18 23.76 -18.45
#